data_9c23245310a3ec9ff7904640f94434fe
#
_entry.id   9c23245310a3ec9ff7904640f94434fe
#
_cell.length_a   1.000
_cell.length_b   1.000
_cell.length_c   1.000
_cell.angle_alpha   90.00
_cell.angle_beta   90.00
_cell.angle_gamma   90.00
#
_symmetry.space_group_name_H-M   'P 1'
#
loop_
_entity.id
_entity.type
_entity.pdbx_description
1 polymer ?
#
loop_
_entity_poly.entity_id
_entity_poly.type
_entity_poly.pdbx_seq_one_letter_code
_entity_poly.pdbx_strand_id
1 'polypeptide(L)'
;MTYFDDFEVKDEIKQAVREMGFEEPSPVQEKAIPEILKSRDLIGQAQTGTGKTAAFGIPLINRITDEDHVQAMILTPTRELAIQVSGELQKLSKNLNIRTLPIYGGQSIGHQIKALKQGVQIVIGTPGRVQDHLRRKTLKLDRVRAVVLDEADEMLDMGFIDDIETILKQINVDRQTLLFSATIPPAIRKLSKRYMVQPTTISVNKSEVTAPSIDQVYYKVLERNKQESLCRILDSENPELGIIFCRTKKGVAELAEVLQARGYLADGLHGDLTQSQRDDVMNKFREGTVEFLVATDVAARGIDVQNVSHVINYDIPQDPESYVHRIGRTGRAGRKGQALTLVTPREMKHLRSIESEIKMTIPAQSVPTIEEVVEKQQESWKKMVIDQFQDEQNLSLFDDIADELLAEYDAKNIIRSLMKMNFSTSINETSDGYHFGETGAAKGMIRFFINVGRNVGLNPKILVQEISDAVGISDKAVGRIDIFENFTFVEVPEESAPFVYEALRYSRINGARVNLEPAKPRPKKTGPPKEKGATR
;
A
#
# COMPACT_ATOMS: atom_id res chain seq x y z
N MET A 1 12.80 24.84 -21.25
CA MET A 1 12.87 23.38 -21.09
C MET A 1 14.33 23.02 -20.95
N THR A 2 14.69 22.27 -19.94
CA THR A 2 16.06 21.80 -19.70
C THR A 2 16.15 20.38 -20.26
N TYR A 3 17.20 20.07 -21.01
CA TYR A 3 17.45 18.72 -21.53
C TYR A 3 18.62 18.09 -20.79
N PHE A 4 18.70 16.74 -20.79
CA PHE A 4 19.86 16.06 -20.19
C PHE A 4 21.19 16.44 -20.84
N ASP A 5 21.16 16.83 -22.11
CA ASP A 5 22.34 17.29 -22.85
C ASP A 5 22.89 18.63 -22.34
N ASP A 6 22.07 19.42 -21.63
CA ASP A 6 22.49 20.71 -21.05
C ASP A 6 23.36 20.54 -19.78
N PHE A 7 23.38 19.35 -19.18
CA PHE A 7 24.22 19.09 -18.02
C PHE A 7 25.68 18.84 -18.42
N GLU A 8 26.61 19.40 -17.60
CA GLU A 8 28.04 19.23 -17.75
C GLU A 8 28.50 17.84 -17.27
N VAL A 9 28.11 16.78 -17.98
CA VAL A 9 28.48 15.39 -17.70
C VAL A 9 29.12 14.74 -18.92
N LYS A 10 29.88 13.66 -18.69
CA LYS A 10 30.58 12.88 -19.74
C LYS A 10 29.61 12.43 -20.82
N ASP A 11 30.05 12.43 -22.07
CA ASP A 11 29.23 12.04 -23.23
C ASP A 11 28.75 10.59 -23.15
N GLU A 12 29.54 9.70 -22.53
CA GLU A 12 29.16 8.30 -22.28
C GLU A 12 27.93 8.20 -21.37
N ILE A 13 27.77 9.11 -20.41
CA ILE A 13 26.59 9.18 -19.54
C ILE A 13 25.40 9.72 -20.32
N LYS A 14 25.58 10.79 -21.12
CA LYS A 14 24.51 11.32 -21.99
C LYS A 14 23.99 10.24 -22.94
N GLN A 15 24.88 9.47 -23.53
CA GLN A 15 24.52 8.36 -24.38
C GLN A 15 23.71 7.30 -23.62
N ALA A 16 24.14 6.90 -22.43
CA ALA A 16 23.43 5.94 -21.60
C ALA A 16 22.01 6.42 -21.22
N VAL A 17 21.87 7.71 -20.88
CA VAL A 17 20.60 8.36 -20.56
C VAL A 17 19.63 8.31 -21.75
N ARG A 18 20.11 8.63 -22.96
CA ARG A 18 19.30 8.55 -24.19
C ARG A 18 18.86 7.10 -24.49
N GLU A 19 19.76 6.13 -24.31
CA GLU A 19 19.44 4.71 -24.52
C GLU A 19 18.46 4.16 -23.49
N MET A 20 18.37 4.78 -22.30
CA MET A 20 17.33 4.50 -21.30
C MET A 20 15.98 5.16 -21.63
N GLY A 21 15.90 5.95 -22.73
CA GLY A 21 14.69 6.65 -23.15
C GLY A 21 14.36 7.90 -22.33
N PHE A 22 15.33 8.48 -21.63
CA PHE A 22 15.14 9.73 -20.89
C PHE A 22 15.39 10.92 -21.83
N GLU A 23 14.36 11.71 -22.11
CA GLU A 23 14.44 12.90 -22.96
C GLU A 23 14.56 14.17 -22.13
N GLU A 24 13.66 14.37 -21.17
CA GLU A 24 13.62 15.54 -20.29
C GLU A 24 13.88 15.15 -18.82
N PRO A 25 14.65 15.93 -18.07
CA PRO A 25 14.85 15.67 -16.66
C PRO A 25 13.59 15.93 -15.85
N SER A 26 13.29 15.05 -14.90
CA SER A 26 12.24 15.28 -13.93
C SER A 26 12.56 16.49 -13.03
N PRO A 27 11.56 17.11 -12.36
CA PRO A 27 11.80 18.28 -11.52
C PRO A 27 12.85 18.09 -10.42
N VAL A 28 13.00 16.86 -9.88
CA VAL A 28 14.05 16.57 -8.91
C VAL A 28 15.42 16.48 -9.57
N GLN A 29 15.50 15.94 -10.78
CA GLN A 29 16.74 15.84 -11.55
C GLN A 29 17.21 17.21 -12.00
N GLU A 30 16.32 18.04 -12.55
CA GLU A 30 16.63 19.40 -12.98
C GLU A 30 17.24 20.25 -11.86
N LYS A 31 16.67 20.16 -10.65
CA LYS A 31 17.13 20.91 -9.47
C LYS A 31 18.38 20.30 -8.82
N ALA A 32 18.47 18.96 -8.73
CA ALA A 32 19.53 18.29 -7.97
C ALA A 32 20.84 18.13 -8.75
N ILE A 33 20.78 17.72 -10.03
CA ILE A 33 21.99 17.43 -10.81
C ILE A 33 22.98 18.59 -10.81
N PRO A 34 22.60 19.86 -11.10
CA PRO A 34 23.52 20.98 -11.11
C PRO A 34 24.18 21.26 -9.75
N GLU A 35 23.44 21.12 -8.65
CA GLU A 35 23.97 21.36 -7.32
C GLU A 35 24.92 20.26 -6.87
N ILE A 36 24.64 18.99 -7.21
CA ILE A 36 25.53 17.87 -6.90
C ILE A 36 26.82 17.96 -7.71
N LEU A 37 26.78 18.39 -8.96
CA LEU A 37 27.96 18.61 -9.79
C LEU A 37 28.92 19.69 -9.21
N LYS A 38 28.38 20.68 -8.50
CA LYS A 38 29.16 21.70 -7.76
C LYS A 38 29.83 21.18 -6.47
N SER A 39 29.69 19.87 -6.18
CA SER A 39 30.23 19.21 -4.98
C SER A 39 29.65 19.73 -3.66
N ARG A 40 28.45 20.30 -3.67
CA ARG A 40 27.73 20.74 -2.46
C ARG A 40 26.94 19.60 -1.83
N ASP A 41 26.85 19.63 -0.51
CA ASP A 41 25.93 18.74 0.19
C ASP A 41 24.48 19.11 -0.18
N LEU A 42 23.61 18.11 -0.28
CA LEU A 42 22.25 18.33 -0.74
C LEU A 42 21.25 17.51 0.06
N ILE A 43 20.16 18.15 0.46
CA ILE A 43 18.95 17.50 0.96
C ILE A 43 17.89 17.57 -0.12
N GLY A 44 17.55 16.43 -0.70
CA GLY A 44 16.49 16.27 -1.70
C GLY A 44 15.21 15.72 -1.09
N GLN A 45 14.20 16.57 -0.92
CA GLN A 45 12.88 16.13 -0.48
C GLN A 45 12.02 15.79 -1.70
N ALA A 46 11.87 14.49 -1.98
CA ALA A 46 11.11 13.98 -3.12
C ALA A 46 10.55 12.58 -2.85
N GLN A 47 9.36 12.29 -3.37
CA GLN A 47 8.69 10.99 -3.23
C GLN A 47 9.40 9.88 -4.03
N THR A 48 9.07 8.61 -3.76
CA THR A 48 9.51 7.46 -4.57
C THR A 48 8.95 7.58 -5.99
N GLY A 49 9.72 7.11 -6.99
CA GLY A 49 9.29 7.15 -8.39
C GLY A 49 9.48 8.50 -9.11
N THR A 50 10.05 9.53 -8.46
CA THR A 50 10.32 10.84 -9.07
C THR A 50 11.63 10.91 -9.86
N GLY A 51 12.39 9.81 -9.92
CA GLY A 51 13.69 9.76 -10.62
C GLY A 51 14.89 10.16 -9.74
N LYS A 52 14.80 10.00 -8.41
CA LYS A 52 15.89 10.30 -7.45
C LYS A 52 17.19 9.57 -7.79
N THR A 53 17.12 8.28 -8.17
CA THR A 53 18.32 7.49 -8.48
C THR A 53 19.16 8.12 -9.58
N ALA A 54 18.54 8.55 -10.68
CA ALA A 54 19.25 9.26 -11.74
C ALA A 54 19.72 10.67 -11.28
N ALA A 55 18.95 11.35 -10.41
CA ALA A 55 19.31 12.67 -9.90
C ALA A 55 20.63 12.68 -9.12
N PHE A 56 20.91 11.64 -8.33
CA PHE A 56 22.22 11.50 -7.67
C PHE A 56 23.20 10.64 -8.48
N GLY A 57 22.72 9.63 -9.22
CA GLY A 57 23.55 8.67 -9.95
C GLY A 57 24.35 9.32 -11.08
N ILE A 58 23.71 10.15 -11.90
CA ILE A 58 24.37 10.86 -13.01
C ILE A 58 25.58 11.68 -12.54
N PRO A 59 25.43 12.63 -11.62
CA PRO A 59 26.57 13.43 -11.15
C PRO A 59 27.59 12.62 -10.34
N LEU A 60 27.15 11.58 -9.63
CA LEU A 60 28.03 10.67 -8.92
C LEU A 60 28.95 9.91 -9.88
N ILE A 61 28.40 9.25 -10.89
CA ILE A 61 29.13 8.51 -11.92
C ILE A 61 30.09 9.42 -12.69
N ASN A 62 29.67 10.66 -12.95
CA ASN A 62 30.49 11.65 -13.66
C ASN A 62 31.84 11.93 -12.96
N ARG A 63 31.90 11.78 -11.63
CA ARG A 63 33.09 12.05 -10.80
C ARG A 63 33.92 10.81 -10.49
N ILE A 64 33.38 9.61 -10.74
CA ILE A 64 34.13 8.37 -10.49
C ILE A 64 35.28 8.25 -11.46
N THR A 65 36.43 7.86 -10.92
CA THR A 65 37.65 7.53 -11.66
C THR A 65 37.79 6.00 -11.81
N ASP A 66 38.70 5.58 -12.70
CA ASP A 66 38.96 4.15 -13.00
C ASP A 66 39.88 3.47 -11.95
N GLU A 67 39.96 4.03 -10.75
CA GLU A 67 40.80 3.48 -9.67
C GLU A 67 40.05 2.34 -8.95
N ASP A 68 40.76 1.25 -8.64
CA ASP A 68 40.22 0.03 -8.02
C ASP A 68 39.95 0.15 -6.51
N HIS A 69 39.21 1.18 -6.10
CA HIS A 69 38.77 1.35 -4.71
C HIS A 69 37.39 1.99 -4.63
N VAL A 70 36.75 1.85 -3.48
CA VAL A 70 35.42 2.43 -3.24
C VAL A 70 35.53 3.96 -3.13
N GLN A 71 34.87 4.66 -4.05
CA GLN A 71 34.84 6.12 -4.15
C GLN A 71 33.49 6.71 -3.72
N ALA A 72 32.43 5.92 -3.84
CA ALA A 72 31.09 6.30 -3.41
C ALA A 72 30.38 5.20 -2.63
N MET A 73 29.63 5.62 -1.62
CA MET A 73 28.78 4.76 -0.78
C MET A 73 27.34 5.25 -0.85
N ILE A 74 26.40 4.34 -1.13
CA ILE A 74 24.97 4.61 -1.09
C ILE A 74 24.35 3.71 -0.04
N LEU A 75 23.66 4.29 0.94
CA LEU A 75 22.90 3.56 1.95
C LEU A 75 21.42 3.55 1.60
N THR A 76 20.81 2.39 1.69
CA THR A 76 19.40 2.13 1.37
C THR A 76 18.74 1.32 2.48
N PRO A 77 17.43 1.51 2.77
CA PRO A 77 16.74 0.78 3.85
C PRO A 77 16.65 -0.73 3.58
N THR A 78 16.47 -1.10 2.32
CA THR A 78 16.19 -2.50 1.94
C THR A 78 17.18 -3.00 0.91
N ARG A 79 17.31 -4.32 0.85
CA ARG A 79 18.13 -5.00 -0.15
C ARG A 79 17.57 -4.86 -1.56
N GLU A 80 16.25 -4.89 -1.67
CA GLU A 80 15.55 -4.74 -2.94
C GLU A 80 15.90 -3.39 -3.57
N LEU A 81 15.88 -2.31 -2.76
CA LEU A 81 16.31 -0.99 -3.21
C LEU A 81 17.82 -0.94 -3.52
N ALA A 82 18.66 -1.64 -2.73
CA ALA A 82 20.10 -1.72 -3.03
C ALA A 82 20.37 -2.37 -4.39
N ILE A 83 19.65 -3.45 -4.71
CA ILE A 83 19.74 -4.14 -6.01
C ILE A 83 19.25 -3.23 -7.13
N GLN A 84 18.10 -2.58 -6.94
CA GLN A 84 17.50 -1.67 -7.91
C GLN A 84 18.44 -0.50 -8.23
N VAL A 85 18.90 0.22 -7.21
CA VAL A 85 19.85 1.35 -7.36
C VAL A 85 21.13 0.88 -8.06
N SER A 86 21.67 -0.30 -7.69
CA SER A 86 22.84 -0.87 -8.37
C SER A 86 22.57 -1.13 -9.87
N GLY A 87 21.42 -1.69 -10.21
CA GLY A 87 21.04 -1.95 -11.61
C GLY A 87 20.85 -0.65 -12.42
N GLU A 88 20.25 0.38 -11.84
CA GLU A 88 20.11 1.69 -12.49
C GLU A 88 21.48 2.35 -12.71
N LEU A 89 22.37 2.33 -11.70
CA LEU A 89 23.74 2.86 -11.85
C LEU A 89 24.55 2.09 -12.89
N GLN A 90 24.39 0.76 -13.00
CA GLN A 90 25.03 -0.04 -14.05
C GLN A 90 24.57 0.39 -15.44
N LYS A 91 23.27 0.63 -15.63
CA LYS A 91 22.73 1.14 -16.90
C LYS A 91 23.29 2.52 -17.24
N LEU A 92 23.34 3.45 -16.25
CA LEU A 92 23.87 4.79 -16.43
C LEU A 92 25.40 4.80 -16.71
N SER A 93 26.14 3.82 -16.20
CA SER A 93 27.59 3.72 -16.35
C SER A 93 28.03 2.67 -17.40
N LYS A 94 27.10 2.16 -18.22
CA LYS A 94 27.39 1.03 -19.12
C LYS A 94 28.52 1.28 -20.12
N ASN A 95 28.73 2.52 -20.51
CA ASN A 95 29.77 2.95 -21.42
C ASN A 95 31.06 3.39 -20.71
N LEU A 96 31.13 3.18 -19.38
CA LEU A 96 32.26 3.52 -18.51
C LEU A 96 32.75 2.26 -17.79
N ASN A 97 34.06 2.22 -17.46
CA ASN A 97 34.64 1.11 -16.70
C ASN A 97 34.38 1.26 -15.19
N ILE A 98 33.11 1.32 -14.77
CA ILE A 98 32.66 1.51 -13.38
C ILE A 98 31.93 0.27 -12.90
N ARG A 99 32.41 -0.31 -11.79
CA ARG A 99 31.80 -1.46 -11.15
C ARG A 99 31.01 -1.02 -9.93
N THR A 100 29.76 -1.44 -9.87
CA THR A 100 28.87 -1.27 -8.71
C THR A 100 28.68 -2.58 -8.00
N LEU A 101 28.55 -2.55 -6.68
CA LEU A 101 28.31 -3.74 -5.87
C LEU A 101 27.21 -3.49 -4.84
N PRO A 102 26.07 -4.20 -4.94
CA PRO A 102 25.07 -4.19 -3.87
C PRO A 102 25.51 -5.12 -2.73
N ILE A 103 25.52 -4.61 -1.48
CA ILE A 103 25.85 -5.36 -0.27
C ILE A 103 24.69 -5.32 0.71
N TYR A 104 24.11 -6.51 1.02
CA TYR A 104 22.92 -6.65 1.84
C TYR A 104 22.88 -7.99 2.57
N GLY A 105 22.03 -8.08 3.60
CA GLY A 105 21.82 -9.30 4.38
C GLY A 105 21.10 -10.41 3.60
N GLY A 106 21.16 -11.66 4.11
CA GLY A 106 20.47 -12.80 3.50
C GLY A 106 21.22 -13.48 2.33
N GLN A 107 22.29 -12.88 1.81
CA GLN A 107 23.18 -13.46 0.81
C GLN A 107 24.52 -13.88 1.45
N SER A 108 25.22 -14.86 0.84
CA SER A 108 26.55 -15.25 1.26
C SER A 108 27.53 -14.07 1.25
N ILE A 109 28.09 -13.76 2.41
CA ILE A 109 29.07 -12.68 2.54
C ILE A 109 30.37 -12.95 1.73
N GLY A 110 30.68 -14.21 1.50
CA GLY A 110 31.87 -14.63 0.73
C GLY A 110 31.86 -14.11 -0.70
N HIS A 111 30.70 -14.10 -1.37
CA HIS A 111 30.56 -13.54 -2.71
C HIS A 111 30.82 -12.03 -2.70
N GLN A 112 30.29 -11.31 -1.72
CA GLN A 112 30.51 -9.86 -1.59
C GLN A 112 31.97 -9.53 -1.29
N ILE A 113 32.63 -10.32 -0.43
CA ILE A 113 34.08 -10.16 -0.15
C ILE A 113 34.93 -10.39 -1.40
N LYS A 114 34.58 -11.43 -2.20
CA LYS A 114 35.31 -11.71 -3.46
C LYS A 114 35.17 -10.53 -4.44
N ALA A 115 33.95 -10.00 -4.61
CA ALA A 115 33.70 -8.85 -5.48
C ALA A 115 34.43 -7.58 -5.01
N LEU A 116 34.43 -7.29 -3.69
CA LEU A 116 35.17 -6.15 -3.12
C LEU A 116 36.68 -6.26 -3.37
N LYS A 117 37.25 -7.47 -3.35
CA LYS A 117 38.67 -7.71 -3.65
C LYS A 117 39.02 -7.52 -5.13
N GLN A 118 38.06 -7.66 -6.02
CA GLN A 118 38.24 -7.44 -7.47
C GLN A 118 38.26 -5.94 -7.86
N GLY A 119 38.04 -5.07 -6.88
CA GLY A 119 37.93 -3.61 -7.06
C GLY A 119 36.52 -3.21 -7.48
N VAL A 120 35.93 -2.29 -6.71
CA VAL A 120 34.57 -1.74 -6.94
C VAL A 120 34.63 -0.25 -6.61
N GLN A 121 34.06 0.57 -7.48
CA GLN A 121 34.06 2.01 -7.29
C GLN A 121 32.84 2.51 -6.51
N ILE A 122 31.68 1.87 -6.67
CA ILE A 122 30.44 2.28 -6.01
C ILE A 122 29.87 1.08 -5.23
N VAL A 123 29.69 1.28 -3.93
CA VAL A 123 29.02 0.29 -3.07
C VAL A 123 27.65 0.82 -2.68
N ILE A 124 26.63 -0.02 -2.87
CA ILE A 124 25.25 0.26 -2.46
C ILE A 124 24.89 -0.74 -1.37
N GLY A 125 24.48 -0.28 -0.17
CA GLY A 125 24.29 -1.23 0.90
C GLY A 125 23.24 -0.91 1.93
N THR A 126 22.72 -1.98 2.56
CA THR A 126 21.91 -1.83 3.76
C THR A 126 22.82 -1.64 4.98
N PRO A 127 22.45 -0.74 5.93
CA PRO A 127 23.33 -0.35 7.04
C PRO A 127 23.93 -1.52 7.82
N GLY A 128 23.13 -2.50 8.23
CA GLY A 128 23.61 -3.64 9.02
C GLY A 128 24.66 -4.50 8.31
N ARG A 129 24.53 -4.74 6.98
CA ARG A 129 25.51 -5.51 6.20
C ARG A 129 26.78 -4.68 5.92
N VAL A 130 26.65 -3.38 5.72
CA VAL A 130 27.81 -2.48 5.62
C VAL A 130 28.63 -2.55 6.89
N GLN A 131 28.01 -2.48 8.06
CA GLN A 131 28.69 -2.64 9.35
C GLN A 131 29.37 -3.99 9.50
N ASP A 132 28.75 -5.09 9.03
CA ASP A 132 29.36 -6.41 9.02
C ASP A 132 30.69 -6.43 8.26
N HIS A 133 30.73 -5.83 7.08
CA HIS A 133 31.94 -5.70 6.29
C HIS A 133 32.99 -4.80 6.95
N LEU A 134 32.57 -3.73 7.62
CA LEU A 134 33.46 -2.83 8.37
C LEU A 134 34.10 -3.55 9.57
N ARG A 135 33.29 -4.28 10.37
CA ARG A 135 33.80 -5.11 11.48
C ARG A 135 34.81 -6.16 11.01
N ARG A 136 34.58 -6.76 9.84
CA ARG A 136 35.47 -7.74 9.20
C ARG A 136 36.66 -7.12 8.48
N LYS A 137 36.72 -5.79 8.39
CA LYS A 137 37.76 -5.03 7.64
C LYS A 137 37.84 -5.44 6.17
N THR A 138 36.73 -5.91 5.58
CA THR A 138 36.64 -6.31 4.16
C THR A 138 36.17 -5.18 3.25
N LEU A 139 35.61 -4.11 3.81
CA LEU A 139 35.25 -2.87 3.15
C LEU A 139 36.06 -1.73 3.77
N LYS A 140 36.72 -0.93 2.94
CA LYS A 140 37.48 0.25 3.33
C LYS A 140 36.78 1.49 2.83
N LEU A 141 36.57 2.48 3.71
CA LEU A 141 35.84 3.72 3.42
C LEU A 141 36.73 4.99 3.49
N ASP A 142 38.03 4.82 3.71
CA ASP A 142 38.99 5.90 3.83
C ASP A 142 39.14 6.77 2.58
N ARG A 143 38.83 6.23 1.39
CA ARG A 143 38.88 6.93 0.10
C ARG A 143 37.51 7.28 -0.48
N VAL A 144 36.43 7.09 0.28
CA VAL A 144 35.07 7.47 -0.15
C VAL A 144 34.95 8.98 -0.14
N ARG A 145 34.57 9.55 -1.29
CA ARG A 145 34.40 11.00 -1.50
C ARG A 145 32.94 11.44 -1.59
N ALA A 146 32.03 10.50 -1.76
CA ALA A 146 30.60 10.80 -1.79
C ALA A 146 29.79 9.76 -1.03
N VAL A 147 28.81 10.22 -0.27
CA VAL A 147 27.85 9.39 0.45
C VAL A 147 26.43 9.81 0.10
N VAL A 148 25.59 8.86 -0.24
CA VAL A 148 24.17 9.06 -0.45
C VAL A 148 23.39 8.29 0.60
N LEU A 149 22.44 8.95 1.26
CA LEU A 149 21.41 8.34 2.09
C LEU A 149 20.11 8.40 1.30
N ASP A 150 19.68 7.27 0.75
CA ASP A 150 18.43 7.18 -0.02
C ASP A 150 17.31 6.58 0.82
N GLU A 151 16.11 7.16 0.75
CA GLU A 151 14.99 6.86 1.63
C GLU A 151 15.39 6.92 3.12
N ALA A 152 15.95 8.07 3.53
CA ALA A 152 16.50 8.24 4.88
C ALA A 152 15.41 8.14 5.98
N ASP A 153 14.19 8.59 5.71
CA ASP A 153 13.01 8.42 6.57
C ASP A 153 12.70 6.94 6.82
N GLU A 154 12.69 6.13 5.78
CA GLU A 154 12.50 4.69 5.89
C GLU A 154 13.59 4.00 6.72
N MET A 155 14.86 4.44 6.55
CA MET A 155 15.96 3.94 7.39
C MET A 155 15.78 4.33 8.86
N LEU A 156 15.20 5.51 9.14
CA LEU A 156 14.85 5.94 10.49
C LEU A 156 13.77 5.02 11.10
N ASP A 157 12.69 4.77 10.36
CA ASP A 157 11.58 3.92 10.79
C ASP A 157 12.00 2.49 11.08
N MET A 158 13.01 2.00 10.35
CA MET A 158 13.62 0.70 10.58
C MET A 158 14.64 0.69 11.73
N GLY A 159 14.89 1.82 12.38
CA GLY A 159 15.81 1.95 13.51
C GLY A 159 17.30 1.98 13.13
N PHE A 160 17.65 2.25 11.87
CA PHE A 160 19.04 2.23 11.38
C PHE A 160 19.84 3.52 11.65
N ILE A 161 19.30 4.48 12.39
CA ILE A 161 19.98 5.77 12.61
C ILE A 161 21.36 5.59 13.24
N ASP A 162 21.47 4.76 14.29
CA ASP A 162 22.75 4.52 14.97
C ASP A 162 23.75 3.79 14.05
N ASP A 163 23.24 2.90 13.21
CA ASP A 163 24.05 2.19 12.21
C ASP A 163 24.61 3.17 11.16
N ILE A 164 23.77 4.08 10.66
CA ILE A 164 24.16 5.14 9.71
C ILE A 164 25.21 6.03 10.34
N GLU A 165 24.98 6.52 11.56
CA GLU A 165 25.97 7.34 12.27
C GLU A 165 27.33 6.63 12.44
N THR A 166 27.29 5.33 12.74
CA THR A 166 28.50 4.51 12.90
C THR A 166 29.26 4.39 11.58
N ILE A 167 28.56 4.23 10.47
CA ILE A 167 29.17 4.17 9.13
C ILE A 167 29.76 5.55 8.75
N LEU A 168 28.98 6.64 8.92
CA LEU A 168 29.40 7.99 8.57
C LEU A 168 30.65 8.44 9.33
N LYS A 169 30.86 7.97 10.58
CA LYS A 169 32.08 8.25 11.37
C LYS A 169 33.33 7.58 10.80
N GLN A 170 33.21 6.52 10.00
CA GLN A 170 34.34 5.82 9.38
C GLN A 170 34.71 6.34 8.00
N ILE A 171 33.90 7.22 7.43
CA ILE A 171 34.16 7.86 6.15
C ILE A 171 34.90 9.20 6.41
N ASN A 172 35.80 9.55 5.52
CA ASN A 172 36.53 10.83 5.60
C ASN A 172 35.53 12.01 5.75
N VAL A 173 35.94 13.03 6.52
CA VAL A 173 35.14 14.26 6.72
C VAL A 173 35.06 15.06 5.43
N ASP A 174 36.11 15.03 4.61
CA ASP A 174 36.16 15.69 3.30
C ASP A 174 35.44 14.85 2.25
N ARG A 175 34.12 14.85 2.34
CA ARG A 175 33.21 14.15 1.43
C ARG A 175 32.00 15.00 1.09
N GLN A 176 31.35 14.71 -0.02
CA GLN A 176 30.01 15.19 -0.32
C GLN A 176 28.98 14.25 0.30
N THR A 177 27.99 14.81 1.00
CA THR A 177 26.88 14.03 1.58
C THR A 177 25.56 14.43 0.93
N LEU A 178 24.86 13.46 0.35
CA LEU A 178 23.56 13.63 -0.27
C LEU A 178 22.51 12.88 0.54
N LEU A 179 21.41 13.54 0.88
CA LEU A 179 20.30 12.94 1.63
C LEU A 179 19.02 13.07 0.80
N PHE A 180 18.44 11.95 0.44
CA PHE A 180 17.15 11.88 -0.24
C PHE A 180 16.12 11.24 0.68
N SER A 181 14.96 11.88 0.81
CA SER A 181 13.90 11.46 1.73
C SER A 181 12.56 12.01 1.24
N ALA A 182 11.47 11.32 1.49
CA ALA A 182 10.13 11.86 1.24
C ALA A 182 9.76 12.87 2.32
N THR A 183 10.17 12.61 3.56
CA THR A 183 9.91 13.45 4.74
C THR A 183 11.20 13.81 5.45
N ILE A 184 11.18 14.91 6.22
CA ILE A 184 12.34 15.38 7.02
C ILE A 184 11.95 15.47 8.50
N PRO A 185 11.75 14.34 9.19
CA PRO A 185 11.43 14.34 10.62
C PRO A 185 12.61 14.90 11.46
N PRO A 186 12.36 15.24 12.73
CA PRO A 186 13.38 15.86 13.60
C PRO A 186 14.68 15.07 13.71
N ALA A 187 14.63 13.74 13.68
CA ALA A 187 15.82 12.88 13.74
C ALA A 187 16.68 13.00 12.47
N ILE A 188 16.06 12.99 11.29
CA ILE A 188 16.76 13.20 10.01
C ILE A 188 17.36 14.62 9.94
N ARG A 189 16.62 15.63 10.42
CA ARG A 189 17.13 17.01 10.52
C ARG A 189 18.33 17.12 11.45
N LYS A 190 18.33 16.34 12.57
CA LYS A 190 19.49 16.29 13.49
C LYS A 190 20.68 15.61 12.82
N LEU A 191 20.45 14.50 12.09
CA LEU A 191 21.48 13.79 11.33
C LEU A 191 22.13 14.72 10.29
N SER A 192 21.33 15.45 9.49
CA SER A 192 21.83 16.37 8.48
C SER A 192 22.67 17.49 9.10
N LYS A 193 22.21 18.12 10.19
CA LYS A 193 22.99 19.15 10.88
C LYS A 193 24.33 18.66 11.41
N ARG A 194 24.47 17.38 11.72
CA ARG A 194 25.69 16.81 12.31
C ARG A 194 26.71 16.37 11.27
N TYR A 195 26.24 15.86 10.12
CA TYR A 195 27.10 15.19 9.13
C TYR A 195 27.15 15.87 7.77
N MET A 196 26.42 16.96 7.57
CA MET A 196 26.41 17.74 6.32
C MET A 196 26.91 19.16 6.54
N VAL A 197 27.58 19.72 5.52
CA VAL A 197 28.14 21.05 5.53
C VAL A 197 27.31 21.98 4.65
N GLN A 198 26.58 22.91 5.26
CA GLN A 198 25.74 23.91 4.57
C GLN A 198 24.92 23.29 3.40
N PRO A 199 24.12 22.26 3.63
CA PRO A 199 23.44 21.56 2.54
C PRO A 199 22.44 22.46 1.82
N THR A 200 22.45 22.42 0.50
CA THR A 200 21.38 22.98 -0.31
C THR A 200 20.14 22.10 -0.15
N THR A 201 19.02 22.71 0.21
CA THR A 201 17.76 21.97 0.31
C THR A 201 16.93 22.19 -0.95
N ILE A 202 16.60 21.11 -1.64
CA ILE A 202 15.65 21.12 -2.74
C ILE A 202 14.39 20.38 -2.32
N SER A 203 13.25 20.97 -2.62
CA SER A 203 11.96 20.35 -2.42
C SER A 203 11.22 20.35 -3.74
N VAL A 204 10.68 19.21 -4.10
CA VAL A 204 9.79 19.09 -5.25
C VAL A 204 8.37 19.00 -4.69
N ASN A 205 7.61 20.06 -4.86
CA ASN A 205 6.23 20.13 -4.37
C ASN A 205 5.35 19.11 -5.11
N LYS A 206 4.34 18.60 -4.41
CA LYS A 206 3.31 17.70 -5.01
C LYS A 206 2.67 18.27 -6.29
N SER A 207 2.65 19.59 -6.46
CA SER A 207 2.11 20.26 -7.64
C SER A 207 3.08 20.31 -8.84
N GLU A 208 4.37 20.06 -8.64
CA GLU A 208 5.39 20.06 -9.71
C GLU A 208 5.63 18.66 -10.29
N VAL A 209 5.31 17.63 -9.52
CA VAL A 209 5.19 16.27 -10.05
C VAL A 209 3.73 16.14 -10.48
N THR A 210 3.48 15.81 -11.74
CA THR A 210 2.19 15.24 -12.10
C THR A 210 1.96 14.10 -11.14
N ALA A 211 1.16 14.39 -10.08
CA ALA A 211 0.84 13.37 -9.08
C ALA A 211 0.31 12.17 -9.87
N PRO A 212 0.83 10.96 -9.64
CA PRO A 212 0.27 9.82 -10.32
C PRO A 212 -1.23 9.90 -10.14
N SER A 213 -1.97 9.79 -11.24
CA SER A 213 -3.44 9.79 -11.20
C SER A 213 -3.86 8.50 -10.51
N ILE A 214 -3.87 8.54 -9.18
CA ILE A 214 -4.30 7.41 -8.35
C ILE A 214 -5.72 7.73 -7.90
N ASP A 215 -6.65 6.98 -8.46
CA ASP A 215 -8.03 7.01 -8.02
C ASP A 215 -8.12 6.28 -6.68
N GLN A 216 -8.59 6.98 -5.64
CA GLN A 216 -8.61 6.47 -4.27
C GLN A 216 -10.05 6.33 -3.82
N VAL A 217 -10.41 5.16 -3.28
CA VAL A 217 -11.72 4.90 -2.69
C VAL A 217 -11.58 4.08 -1.41
N TYR A 218 -12.56 4.18 -0.52
CA TYR A 218 -12.64 3.26 0.61
C TYR A 218 -13.97 2.52 0.66
N TYR A 219 -13.91 1.29 1.13
CA TYR A 219 -15.07 0.43 1.37
C TYR A 219 -15.27 0.25 2.87
N LYS A 220 -16.46 0.56 3.33
CA LYS A 220 -16.83 0.36 4.72
C LYS A 220 -17.24 -1.09 4.92
N VAL A 221 -16.49 -1.82 5.75
CA VAL A 221 -16.65 -3.25 5.95
C VAL A 221 -16.77 -3.60 7.43
N LEU A 222 -17.47 -4.68 7.74
CA LEU A 222 -17.44 -5.28 9.07
C LEU A 222 -16.23 -6.21 9.18
N GLU A 223 -15.58 -6.24 10.36
CA GLU A 223 -14.37 -7.05 10.57
C GLU A 223 -14.56 -8.52 10.17
N ARG A 224 -15.70 -9.12 10.57
CA ARG A 224 -16.04 -10.52 10.26
C ARG A 224 -16.24 -10.78 8.76
N ASN A 225 -16.65 -9.77 7.97
CA ASN A 225 -16.95 -9.91 6.55
C ASN A 225 -15.80 -9.40 5.67
N LYS A 226 -14.67 -9.01 6.26
CA LYS A 226 -13.57 -8.31 5.58
C LYS A 226 -12.98 -9.13 4.43
N GLN A 227 -12.79 -10.44 4.63
CA GLN A 227 -12.28 -11.35 3.60
C GLN A 227 -13.27 -11.51 2.45
N GLU A 228 -14.56 -11.71 2.76
CA GLU A 228 -15.61 -11.82 1.75
C GLU A 228 -15.78 -10.53 0.96
N SER A 229 -15.79 -9.39 1.65
CA SER A 229 -15.83 -8.07 1.01
C SER A 229 -14.65 -7.86 0.06
N LEU A 230 -13.44 -8.26 0.47
CA LEU A 230 -12.26 -8.19 -0.40
C LEU A 230 -12.47 -9.00 -1.68
N CYS A 231 -12.91 -10.26 -1.57
CA CYS A 231 -13.10 -11.10 -2.75
C CYS A 231 -14.13 -10.51 -3.71
N ARG A 232 -15.27 -10.00 -3.21
CA ARG A 232 -16.27 -9.33 -4.07
C ARG A 232 -15.70 -8.08 -4.76
N ILE A 233 -14.87 -7.31 -4.07
CA ILE A 233 -14.20 -6.14 -4.64
C ILE A 233 -13.22 -6.60 -5.74
N LEU A 234 -12.39 -7.62 -5.49
CA LEU A 234 -11.46 -8.15 -6.48
C LEU A 234 -12.19 -8.68 -7.72
N ASP A 235 -13.26 -9.43 -7.53
CA ASP A 235 -14.08 -9.97 -8.62
C ASP A 235 -14.76 -8.87 -9.44
N SER A 236 -15.16 -7.77 -8.79
CA SER A 236 -15.81 -6.64 -9.43
C SER A 236 -14.84 -5.70 -10.15
N GLU A 237 -13.67 -5.41 -9.55
CA GLU A 237 -12.68 -4.49 -10.11
C GLU A 237 -11.75 -5.19 -11.12
N ASN A 238 -11.61 -6.52 -11.03
CA ASN A 238 -10.78 -7.36 -11.89
C ASN A 238 -9.36 -6.80 -12.09
N PRO A 239 -8.56 -6.63 -11.02
CA PRO A 239 -7.21 -6.07 -11.10
C PRO A 239 -6.28 -6.95 -11.95
N GLU A 240 -5.52 -6.37 -12.87
CA GLU A 240 -4.49 -7.09 -13.62
C GLU A 240 -3.32 -7.51 -12.73
N LEU A 241 -2.87 -6.61 -11.86
CA LEU A 241 -1.77 -6.85 -10.92
C LEU A 241 -1.99 -6.01 -9.66
N GLY A 242 -2.07 -6.65 -8.50
CA GLY A 242 -2.43 -6.00 -7.24
C GLY A 242 -1.44 -6.27 -6.10
N ILE A 243 -1.23 -5.26 -5.25
CA ILE A 243 -0.54 -5.45 -3.96
C ILE A 243 -1.56 -5.25 -2.84
N ILE A 244 -1.70 -6.26 -1.98
CA ILE A 244 -2.63 -6.25 -0.84
C ILE A 244 -1.83 -6.10 0.45
N PHE A 245 -2.05 -5.00 1.15
CA PHE A 245 -1.34 -4.70 2.39
C PHE A 245 -2.08 -5.21 3.62
N CYS A 246 -1.39 -6.05 4.40
CA CYS A 246 -1.82 -6.53 5.72
C CYS A 246 -0.91 -6.00 6.82
N ARG A 247 -1.47 -5.80 8.01
CA ARG A 247 -0.75 -5.27 9.18
C ARG A 247 0.28 -6.22 9.73
N THR A 248 0.02 -7.53 9.70
CA THR A 248 0.85 -8.54 10.34
C THR A 248 1.29 -9.64 9.38
N LYS A 249 2.46 -10.24 9.64
CA LYS A 249 2.96 -11.39 8.88
C LYS A 249 2.01 -12.60 8.92
N LYS A 250 1.34 -12.82 10.05
CA LYS A 250 0.34 -13.88 10.21
C LYS A 250 -0.87 -13.59 9.32
N GLY A 251 -1.38 -12.35 9.33
CA GLY A 251 -2.47 -11.93 8.44
C GLY A 251 -2.13 -12.07 6.97
N VAL A 252 -0.86 -11.81 6.57
CA VAL A 252 -0.39 -12.05 5.19
C VAL A 252 -0.52 -13.53 4.82
N ALA A 253 0.00 -14.44 5.66
CA ALA A 253 -0.06 -15.87 5.37
C ALA A 253 -1.50 -16.38 5.29
N GLU A 254 -2.34 -16.04 6.29
CA GLU A 254 -3.75 -16.44 6.34
C GLU A 254 -4.55 -15.90 5.14
N LEU A 255 -4.35 -14.63 4.76
CA LEU A 255 -5.06 -14.05 3.62
C LEU A 255 -4.61 -14.64 2.29
N ALA A 256 -3.30 -14.88 2.10
CA ALA A 256 -2.79 -15.51 0.90
C ALA A 256 -3.36 -16.93 0.71
N GLU A 257 -3.41 -17.74 1.78
CA GLU A 257 -4.03 -19.08 1.77
C GLU A 257 -5.53 -19.01 1.41
N VAL A 258 -6.27 -18.05 1.97
CA VAL A 258 -7.71 -17.87 1.67
C VAL A 258 -7.92 -17.49 0.21
N LEU A 259 -7.11 -16.58 -0.33
CA LEU A 259 -7.20 -16.17 -1.73
C LEU A 259 -6.85 -17.32 -2.67
N GLN A 260 -5.79 -18.08 -2.39
CA GLN A 260 -5.41 -19.27 -3.16
C GLN A 260 -6.52 -20.34 -3.13
N ALA A 261 -7.09 -20.60 -1.96
CA ALA A 261 -8.20 -21.56 -1.82
C ALA A 261 -9.45 -21.16 -2.62
N ARG A 262 -9.62 -19.86 -2.91
CA ARG A 262 -10.69 -19.32 -3.76
C ARG A 262 -10.31 -19.22 -5.25
N GLY A 263 -9.10 -19.65 -5.62
CA GLY A 263 -8.63 -19.69 -7.01
C GLY A 263 -7.91 -18.44 -7.49
N TYR A 264 -7.64 -17.45 -6.62
CA TYR A 264 -6.82 -16.30 -7.00
C TYR A 264 -5.34 -16.67 -7.09
N LEU A 265 -4.63 -16.14 -8.06
CA LEU A 265 -3.18 -16.26 -8.19
C LEU A 265 -2.49 -15.33 -7.20
N ALA A 266 -2.53 -15.66 -5.92
CA ALA A 266 -2.01 -14.87 -4.83
C ALA A 266 -0.79 -15.55 -4.17
N ASP A 267 0.16 -14.76 -3.66
CA ASP A 267 1.27 -15.26 -2.84
C ASP A 267 1.62 -14.26 -1.73
N GLY A 268 2.16 -14.76 -0.62
CA GLY A 268 2.45 -13.96 0.57
C GLY A 268 3.89 -13.51 0.65
N LEU A 269 4.14 -12.24 0.97
CA LEU A 269 5.48 -11.67 1.18
C LEU A 269 5.61 -11.10 2.60
N HIS A 270 6.34 -11.78 3.47
CA HIS A 270 6.52 -11.37 4.87
C HIS A 270 7.91 -11.73 5.42
N GLY A 271 8.22 -11.21 6.61
CA GLY A 271 9.55 -11.31 7.20
C GLY A 271 10.03 -12.72 7.58
N ASP A 272 9.15 -13.72 7.65
CA ASP A 272 9.53 -15.09 8.01
C ASP A 272 9.97 -15.91 6.78
N LEU A 273 9.78 -15.40 5.56
CA LEU A 273 10.28 -16.07 4.37
C LEU A 273 11.81 -16.04 4.33
N THR A 274 12.39 -17.17 3.93
CA THR A 274 13.79 -17.21 3.55
C THR A 274 14.03 -16.32 2.33
N GLN A 275 15.29 -15.99 2.08
CA GLN A 275 15.61 -15.13 0.97
C GLN A 275 15.25 -15.73 -0.39
N SER A 276 15.55 -17.02 -0.58
CA SER A 276 15.18 -17.73 -1.81
C SER A 276 13.67 -17.69 -2.05
N GLN A 277 12.86 -17.91 -1.01
CA GLN A 277 11.41 -17.83 -1.11
C GLN A 277 10.92 -16.43 -1.49
N ARG A 278 11.54 -15.38 -0.90
CA ARG A 278 11.20 -13.98 -1.28
C ARG A 278 11.52 -13.70 -2.74
N ASP A 279 12.70 -14.14 -3.21
CA ASP A 279 13.13 -13.96 -4.59
C ASP A 279 12.20 -14.70 -5.56
N ASP A 280 11.78 -15.92 -5.21
CA ASP A 280 10.82 -16.72 -6.00
C ASP A 280 9.45 -16.03 -6.10
N VAL A 281 8.89 -15.57 -4.97
CA VAL A 281 7.61 -14.84 -4.96
C VAL A 281 7.70 -13.57 -5.79
N MET A 282 8.78 -12.80 -5.63
CA MET A 282 8.97 -11.55 -6.37
C MET A 282 9.18 -11.77 -7.86
N ASN A 283 9.82 -12.87 -8.27
CA ASN A 283 9.97 -13.21 -9.68
C ASN A 283 8.62 -13.60 -10.29
N LYS A 284 7.86 -14.48 -9.63
CA LYS A 284 6.50 -14.85 -10.04
C LYS A 284 5.60 -13.62 -10.21
N PHE A 285 5.69 -12.67 -9.27
CA PHE A 285 4.91 -11.44 -9.33
C PHE A 285 5.33 -10.52 -10.49
N ARG A 286 6.65 -10.43 -10.80
CA ARG A 286 7.14 -9.68 -11.97
C ARG A 286 6.74 -10.33 -13.30
N GLU A 287 6.70 -11.67 -13.35
CA GLU A 287 6.31 -12.44 -14.51
C GLU A 287 4.79 -12.52 -14.73
N GLY A 288 4.00 -12.04 -13.75
CA GLY A 288 2.53 -12.08 -13.79
C GLY A 288 1.94 -13.47 -13.52
N THR A 289 2.74 -14.45 -13.08
CA THR A 289 2.24 -15.77 -12.64
C THR A 289 1.59 -15.71 -11.25
N VAL A 290 1.85 -14.65 -10.49
CA VAL A 290 1.13 -14.23 -9.30
C VAL A 290 0.53 -12.86 -9.60
N GLU A 291 -0.79 -12.74 -9.50
CA GLU A 291 -1.54 -11.50 -9.76
C GLU A 291 -1.68 -10.64 -8.49
N PHE A 292 -1.76 -11.29 -7.33
CA PHE A 292 -1.93 -10.61 -6.04
C PHE A 292 -0.79 -10.90 -5.09
N LEU A 293 0.01 -9.89 -4.82
CA LEU A 293 1.05 -9.96 -3.79
C LEU A 293 0.49 -9.50 -2.45
N VAL A 294 0.31 -10.41 -1.50
CA VAL A 294 -0.12 -10.06 -0.14
C VAL A 294 1.11 -9.76 0.71
N ALA A 295 1.24 -8.56 1.28
CA ALA A 295 2.48 -8.16 1.94
C ALA A 295 2.26 -7.30 3.20
N THR A 296 3.25 -7.29 4.10
CA THR A 296 3.36 -6.27 5.14
C THR A 296 4.11 -5.04 4.61
N ASP A 297 3.94 -3.87 5.25
CA ASP A 297 4.68 -2.65 4.89
C ASP A 297 6.19 -2.91 4.77
N VAL A 298 6.78 -3.52 5.78
CA VAL A 298 8.22 -3.81 5.82
C VAL A 298 8.65 -4.71 4.67
N ALA A 299 7.86 -5.73 4.34
CA ALA A 299 8.20 -6.66 3.28
C ALA A 299 7.99 -6.06 1.88
N ALA A 300 7.03 -5.13 1.73
CA ALA A 300 6.73 -4.45 0.47
C ALA A 300 7.63 -3.23 0.21
N ARG A 301 8.45 -2.80 1.18
CA ARG A 301 9.41 -1.71 0.99
C ARG A 301 10.44 -2.07 -0.09
N GLY A 302 10.73 -1.12 -0.95
CA GLY A 302 11.68 -1.31 -2.05
C GLY A 302 11.17 -2.19 -3.20
N ILE A 303 9.91 -2.62 -3.20
CA ILE A 303 9.32 -3.32 -4.35
C ILE A 303 9.22 -2.34 -5.51
N ASP A 304 9.99 -2.62 -6.55
CA ASP A 304 9.88 -1.97 -7.84
C ASP A 304 9.36 -2.98 -8.86
N VAL A 305 8.04 -3.03 -8.95
CA VAL A 305 7.33 -3.77 -9.99
C VAL A 305 6.57 -2.75 -10.82
N GLN A 306 6.87 -2.74 -12.10
CA GLN A 306 6.13 -1.94 -13.07
C GLN A 306 4.76 -2.59 -13.29
N ASN A 307 3.76 -1.79 -13.64
CA ASN A 307 2.41 -2.23 -14.01
C ASN A 307 1.51 -2.68 -12.85
N VAL A 308 1.83 -2.35 -11.60
CA VAL A 308 0.86 -2.55 -10.51
C VAL A 308 -0.35 -1.66 -10.77
N SER A 309 -1.49 -2.27 -11.09
CA SER A 309 -2.74 -1.57 -11.40
C SER A 309 -3.44 -1.12 -10.12
N HIS A 310 -3.41 -1.97 -9.09
CA HIS A 310 -4.16 -1.74 -7.84
C HIS A 310 -3.29 -1.88 -6.60
N VAL A 311 -3.49 -0.98 -5.65
CA VAL A 311 -3.04 -1.14 -4.27
C VAL A 311 -4.26 -1.29 -3.38
N ILE A 312 -4.31 -2.38 -2.63
CA ILE A 312 -5.41 -2.68 -1.72
C ILE A 312 -4.91 -2.64 -0.28
N ASN A 313 -5.39 -1.68 0.50
CA ASN A 313 -5.17 -1.66 1.94
C ASN A 313 -6.22 -2.56 2.59
N TYR A 314 -5.93 -3.87 2.70
CA TYR A 314 -6.75 -4.79 3.48
C TYR A 314 -6.83 -4.34 4.94
N ASP A 315 -5.68 -3.94 5.51
CA ASP A 315 -5.62 -3.22 6.78
C ASP A 315 -5.18 -1.78 6.54
N ILE A 316 -5.96 -0.83 7.03
CA ILE A 316 -5.59 0.58 6.98
C ILE A 316 -4.27 0.81 7.73
N PRO A 317 -3.31 1.57 7.18
CA PRO A 317 -2.05 1.86 7.86
C PRO A 317 -2.26 2.69 9.11
N GLN A 318 -1.32 2.59 10.06
CA GLN A 318 -1.41 3.30 11.34
C GLN A 318 -1.12 4.80 11.22
N ASP A 319 -0.32 5.16 10.23
CA ASP A 319 0.10 6.53 9.98
C ASP A 319 -0.14 6.95 8.51
N PRO A 320 -0.36 8.26 8.27
CA PRO A 320 -0.64 8.77 6.94
C PRO A 320 0.54 8.62 5.95
N GLU A 321 1.77 8.61 6.44
CA GLU A 321 2.96 8.50 5.61
C GLU A 321 3.05 7.10 4.98
N SER A 322 2.82 6.07 5.79
CA SER A 322 2.69 4.68 5.29
C SER A 322 1.59 4.55 4.24
N TYR A 323 0.47 5.27 4.38
CA TYR A 323 -0.58 5.28 3.36
C TYR A 323 -0.05 5.78 2.00
N VAL A 324 0.64 6.91 2.01
CA VAL A 324 1.21 7.50 0.78
C VAL A 324 2.26 6.56 0.15
N HIS A 325 3.10 5.93 0.96
CA HIS A 325 4.11 4.97 0.50
C HIS A 325 3.49 3.70 -0.11
N ARG A 326 2.36 3.22 0.45
CA ARG A 326 1.62 2.08 -0.11
C ARG A 326 1.01 2.43 -1.46
N ILE A 327 0.21 3.49 -1.53
CA ILE A 327 -0.47 3.85 -2.78
C ILE A 327 0.51 4.25 -3.88
N GLY A 328 1.69 4.79 -3.54
CA GLY A 328 2.78 5.07 -4.46
C GLY A 328 3.41 3.82 -5.12
N ARG A 329 2.90 2.60 -4.85
CA ARG A 329 3.28 1.39 -5.60
C ARG A 329 2.52 1.28 -6.91
N THR A 330 1.39 1.95 -7.08
CA THR A 330 0.66 2.08 -8.35
C THR A 330 0.78 3.48 -8.95
N GLY A 331 0.22 3.72 -10.13
CA GLY A 331 0.20 5.02 -10.79
C GLY A 331 1.57 5.51 -11.26
N ARG A 332 2.54 4.61 -11.49
CA ARG A 332 3.91 4.96 -11.92
C ARG A 332 4.01 5.12 -13.44
N ALA A 333 5.03 5.85 -13.89
CA ALA A 333 5.37 6.06 -15.30
C ALA A 333 4.19 6.61 -16.15
N GLY A 334 3.40 7.55 -15.59
CA GLY A 334 2.29 8.19 -16.30
C GLY A 334 1.02 7.34 -16.45
N ARG A 335 0.98 6.15 -15.85
CA ARG A 335 -0.21 5.27 -15.86
C ARG A 335 -1.19 5.66 -14.76
N LYS A 336 -2.47 5.36 -14.98
CA LYS A 336 -3.49 5.45 -13.93
C LYS A 336 -3.33 4.30 -12.95
N GLY A 337 -3.52 4.56 -11.67
CA GLY A 337 -3.53 3.57 -10.61
C GLY A 337 -4.80 3.65 -9.77
N GLN A 338 -5.14 2.57 -9.09
CA GLN A 338 -6.26 2.55 -8.14
C GLN A 338 -5.77 2.17 -6.75
N ALA A 339 -6.30 2.85 -5.73
CA ALA A 339 -6.03 2.56 -4.33
C ALA A 339 -7.36 2.30 -3.60
N LEU A 340 -7.55 1.06 -3.18
CA LEU A 340 -8.75 0.58 -2.52
C LEU A 340 -8.44 0.35 -1.05
N THR A 341 -9.25 0.91 -0.13
CA THR A 341 -8.99 0.77 1.30
C THR A 341 -10.20 0.19 2.01
N LEU A 342 -10.05 -0.96 2.67
CA LEU A 342 -11.07 -1.52 3.53
C LEU A 342 -10.99 -0.87 4.91
N VAL A 343 -12.11 -0.31 5.37
CA VAL A 343 -12.17 0.44 6.62
C VAL A 343 -13.27 -0.11 7.51
N THR A 344 -12.89 -0.61 8.67
CA THR A 344 -13.85 -1.00 9.69
C THR A 344 -14.35 0.22 10.47
N PRO A 345 -15.50 0.14 11.15
CA PRO A 345 -16.01 1.25 11.95
C PRO A 345 -15.02 1.78 12.98
N ARG A 346 -14.18 0.92 13.54
CA ARG A 346 -13.14 1.30 14.52
C ARG A 346 -11.98 2.07 13.90
N GLU A 347 -11.76 1.91 12.61
CA GLU A 347 -10.65 2.49 11.85
C GLU A 347 -11.01 3.82 11.19
N MET A 348 -12.28 4.26 11.25
CA MET A 348 -12.73 5.52 10.65
C MET A 348 -11.93 6.74 11.14
N LYS A 349 -11.50 6.77 12.40
CA LYS A 349 -10.67 7.85 12.94
C LYS A 349 -9.27 7.87 12.27
N HIS A 350 -8.70 6.72 11.95
CA HIS A 350 -7.44 6.63 11.19
C HIS A 350 -7.61 7.13 9.76
N LEU A 351 -8.70 6.77 9.08
CA LEU A 351 -9.01 7.29 7.75
C LEU A 351 -9.10 8.81 7.75
N ARG A 352 -9.79 9.42 8.72
CA ARG A 352 -9.89 10.89 8.84
C ARG A 352 -8.52 11.55 9.06
N SER A 353 -7.65 10.92 9.85
CA SER A 353 -6.27 11.40 10.03
C SER A 353 -5.49 11.38 8.71
N ILE A 354 -5.62 10.30 7.93
CA ILE A 354 -4.99 10.19 6.60
C ILE A 354 -5.52 11.29 5.67
N GLU A 355 -6.83 11.45 5.55
CA GLU A 355 -7.47 12.49 4.72
C GLU A 355 -6.98 13.90 5.07
N SER A 356 -6.85 14.19 6.36
CA SER A 356 -6.36 15.49 6.85
C SER A 356 -4.91 15.75 6.42
N GLU A 357 -4.05 14.74 6.48
CA GLU A 357 -2.62 14.87 6.13
C GLU A 357 -2.42 14.95 4.62
N ILE A 358 -3.11 14.11 3.83
CA ILE A 358 -3.03 14.15 2.37
C ILE A 358 -3.80 15.33 1.77
N LYS A 359 -4.60 16.05 2.60
CA LYS A 359 -5.46 17.17 2.21
C LYS A 359 -6.45 16.81 1.10
N MET A 360 -6.97 15.60 1.15
CA MET A 360 -7.92 15.08 0.15
C MET A 360 -8.95 14.20 0.87
N THR A 361 -10.21 14.32 0.49
CA THR A 361 -11.27 13.41 0.94
C THR A 361 -11.28 12.18 0.06
N ILE A 362 -11.24 11.01 0.66
CA ILE A 362 -11.33 9.73 -0.04
C ILE A 362 -12.81 9.36 -0.15
N PRO A 363 -13.38 9.20 -1.34
CA PRO A 363 -14.79 8.85 -1.50
C PRO A 363 -15.11 7.45 -0.98
N ALA A 364 -16.27 7.31 -0.35
CA ALA A 364 -16.80 6.03 0.08
C ALA A 364 -17.47 5.30 -1.10
N GLN A 365 -17.26 4.00 -1.17
CA GLN A 365 -18.03 3.11 -2.06
C GLN A 365 -18.68 1.99 -1.26
N SER A 366 -19.81 1.47 -1.75
CA SER A 366 -20.43 0.27 -1.22
C SER A 366 -19.68 -0.97 -1.69
N VAL A 367 -19.58 -1.98 -0.84
CA VAL A 367 -19.08 -3.29 -1.27
C VAL A 367 -20.05 -3.85 -2.32
N PRO A 368 -19.56 -4.30 -3.48
CA PRO A 368 -20.43 -4.84 -4.53
C PRO A 368 -21.32 -5.97 -4.02
N THR A 369 -22.57 -6.00 -4.44
CA THR A 369 -23.48 -7.11 -4.16
C THR A 369 -23.07 -8.34 -4.98
N ILE A 370 -23.61 -9.51 -4.63
CA ILE A 370 -23.34 -10.74 -5.39
C ILE A 370 -23.85 -10.59 -6.83
N GLU A 371 -25.03 -9.99 -6.98
CA GLU A 371 -25.67 -9.74 -8.27
C GLU A 371 -24.80 -8.83 -9.16
N GLU A 372 -24.28 -7.73 -8.60
CA GLU A 372 -23.37 -6.81 -9.32
C GLU A 372 -22.07 -7.49 -9.74
N VAL A 373 -21.50 -8.36 -8.89
CA VAL A 373 -20.31 -9.15 -9.22
C VAL A 373 -20.60 -10.10 -10.38
N VAL A 374 -21.70 -10.84 -10.31
CA VAL A 374 -22.10 -11.78 -11.37
C VAL A 374 -22.32 -11.04 -12.69
N GLU A 375 -23.01 -9.89 -12.67
CA GLU A 375 -23.24 -9.07 -13.86
C GLU A 375 -21.92 -8.61 -14.51
N LYS A 376 -21.00 -8.07 -13.72
CA LYS A 376 -19.68 -7.65 -14.21
C LYS A 376 -18.85 -8.82 -14.77
N GLN A 377 -18.87 -9.96 -14.10
CA GLN A 377 -18.19 -11.16 -14.59
C GLN A 377 -18.79 -11.62 -15.93
N GLN A 378 -20.11 -11.58 -16.08
CA GLN A 378 -20.78 -11.91 -17.35
C GLN A 378 -20.39 -10.95 -18.47
N GLU A 379 -20.31 -9.64 -18.19
CA GLU A 379 -19.87 -8.65 -19.17
C GLU A 379 -18.40 -8.84 -19.57
N SER A 380 -17.52 -9.09 -18.59
CA SER A 380 -16.10 -9.37 -18.85
C SER A 380 -15.92 -10.62 -19.70
N TRP A 381 -16.63 -11.70 -19.37
CA TRP A 381 -16.60 -12.93 -20.15
C TRP A 381 -17.12 -12.73 -21.57
N LYS A 382 -18.25 -12.01 -21.73
CA LYS A 382 -18.78 -11.66 -23.06
C LYS A 382 -17.75 -10.89 -23.89
N LYS A 383 -17.04 -9.94 -23.29
CA LYS A 383 -15.98 -9.19 -23.97
C LYS A 383 -14.84 -10.11 -24.38
N MET A 384 -14.37 -10.98 -23.48
CA MET A 384 -13.33 -11.97 -23.80
C MET A 384 -13.70 -12.85 -24.98
N VAL A 385 -14.92 -13.35 -25.01
CA VAL A 385 -15.41 -14.18 -26.14
C VAL A 385 -15.44 -13.37 -27.43
N ILE A 386 -15.90 -12.11 -27.39
CA ILE A 386 -15.92 -11.23 -28.58
C ILE A 386 -14.52 -10.94 -29.08
N ASP A 387 -13.57 -10.69 -28.18
CA ASP A 387 -12.17 -10.41 -28.54
C ASP A 387 -11.52 -11.64 -29.21
N GLN A 388 -11.87 -12.87 -28.78
CA GLN A 388 -11.43 -14.10 -29.42
C GLN A 388 -11.97 -14.28 -30.84
N PHE A 389 -13.18 -13.78 -31.16
CA PHE A 389 -13.67 -13.80 -32.55
C PHE A 389 -12.87 -12.89 -33.49
N GLN A 390 -12.14 -11.91 -32.97
CA GLN A 390 -11.28 -11.04 -33.79
C GLN A 390 -9.91 -11.65 -34.07
N ASP A 391 -9.51 -12.65 -33.26
CA ASP A 391 -8.28 -13.42 -33.46
C ASP A 391 -8.60 -14.73 -34.17
N GLU A 392 -8.73 -14.68 -35.49
CA GLU A 392 -9.03 -15.85 -36.34
C GLU A 392 -7.92 -16.92 -36.35
N GLN A 393 -6.73 -16.63 -35.79
CA GLN A 393 -5.64 -17.57 -35.70
C GLN A 393 -5.94 -18.65 -34.66
N ASN A 394 -6.19 -19.87 -35.10
CA ASN A 394 -6.38 -21.12 -34.33
C ASN A 394 -7.81 -21.48 -33.90
N LEU A 395 -8.86 -20.74 -34.23
CA LEU A 395 -10.25 -21.18 -33.93
C LEU A 395 -10.58 -22.49 -34.66
N SER A 396 -10.07 -22.68 -35.87
CA SER A 396 -10.27 -23.89 -36.68
C SER A 396 -9.75 -25.20 -36.05
N LEU A 397 -8.89 -25.12 -35.04
CA LEU A 397 -8.43 -26.29 -34.28
C LEU A 397 -9.54 -26.94 -33.46
N PHE A 398 -10.63 -26.23 -33.24
CA PHE A 398 -11.75 -26.65 -32.40
C PHE A 398 -13.01 -26.98 -33.22
N ASP A 399 -12.97 -26.90 -34.57
CA ASP A 399 -14.14 -27.07 -35.42
C ASP A 399 -14.78 -28.46 -35.25
N ASP A 400 -13.97 -29.54 -35.25
CA ASP A 400 -14.51 -30.91 -35.11
C ASP A 400 -15.29 -31.11 -33.80
N ILE A 401 -14.76 -30.59 -32.67
CA ILE A 401 -15.43 -30.69 -31.36
C ILE A 401 -16.65 -29.76 -31.31
N ALA A 402 -16.58 -28.60 -31.93
CA ALA A 402 -17.71 -27.67 -31.98
C ALA A 402 -18.85 -28.27 -32.79
N ASP A 403 -18.56 -28.89 -33.95
CA ASP A 403 -19.56 -29.55 -34.80
C ASP A 403 -20.19 -30.75 -34.09
N GLU A 404 -19.41 -31.57 -33.39
CA GLU A 404 -19.91 -32.70 -32.60
C GLU A 404 -20.87 -32.22 -31.50
N LEU A 405 -20.48 -31.18 -30.74
CA LEU A 405 -21.32 -30.61 -29.68
C LEU A 405 -22.60 -29.98 -30.24
N LEU A 406 -22.53 -29.28 -31.37
CA LEU A 406 -23.67 -28.65 -32.01
C LEU A 406 -24.63 -29.67 -32.66
N ALA A 407 -24.13 -30.86 -33.04
CA ALA A 407 -24.96 -31.95 -33.55
C ALA A 407 -25.85 -32.59 -32.45
N GLU A 408 -25.35 -32.63 -31.19
CA GLU A 408 -26.06 -33.30 -30.09
C GLU A 408 -26.80 -32.33 -29.18
N TYR A 409 -26.31 -31.07 -29.02
CA TYR A 409 -26.83 -30.14 -28.03
C TYR A 409 -27.17 -28.77 -28.65
N ASP A 410 -28.18 -28.13 -28.06
CA ASP A 410 -28.55 -26.76 -28.41
C ASP A 410 -27.42 -25.76 -28.05
N ALA A 411 -27.10 -24.85 -28.97
CA ALA A 411 -26.03 -23.84 -28.81
C ALA A 411 -26.14 -23.05 -27.50
N LYS A 412 -27.38 -22.71 -27.08
CA LYS A 412 -27.62 -21.99 -25.82
C LYS A 412 -27.20 -22.81 -24.60
N ASN A 413 -27.41 -24.13 -24.64
CA ASN A 413 -27.03 -25.01 -23.54
C ASN A 413 -25.51 -25.23 -23.51
N ILE A 414 -24.85 -25.29 -24.66
CA ILE A 414 -23.37 -25.32 -24.74
C ILE A 414 -22.78 -24.06 -24.12
N ILE A 415 -23.26 -22.89 -24.54
CA ILE A 415 -22.78 -21.59 -24.00
C ILE A 415 -23.01 -21.52 -22.48
N ARG A 416 -24.20 -21.91 -21.98
CA ARG A 416 -24.49 -21.96 -20.54
C ARG A 416 -23.53 -22.86 -19.77
N SER A 417 -23.20 -24.02 -20.34
CA SER A 417 -22.27 -24.97 -19.72
C SER A 417 -20.85 -24.42 -19.67
N LEU A 418 -20.39 -23.81 -20.76
CA LEU A 418 -19.09 -23.13 -20.80
C LEU A 418 -19.02 -21.97 -19.79
N MET A 419 -20.07 -21.16 -19.70
CA MET A 419 -20.18 -20.12 -18.67
C MET A 419 -20.12 -20.73 -17.27
N LYS A 420 -20.87 -21.79 -16.98
CA LYS A 420 -20.85 -22.46 -15.68
C LYS A 420 -19.48 -23.01 -15.32
N MET A 421 -18.70 -23.49 -16.28
CA MET A 421 -17.33 -23.97 -16.05
C MET A 421 -16.37 -22.81 -15.71
N ASN A 422 -16.56 -21.64 -16.33
CA ASN A 422 -15.72 -20.45 -16.08
C ASN A 422 -16.14 -19.68 -14.82
N PHE A 423 -17.44 -19.66 -14.49
CA PHE A 423 -17.92 -19.05 -13.26
C PHE A 423 -17.88 -20.10 -12.14
N SER A 424 -16.72 -20.34 -11.55
CA SER A 424 -16.58 -21.12 -10.32
C SER A 424 -17.15 -20.32 -9.14
N THR A 425 -18.47 -20.23 -9.07
CA THR A 425 -19.19 -19.58 -8.00
C THR A 425 -19.25 -20.48 -6.79
N SER A 426 -18.27 -20.40 -5.93
CA SER A 426 -18.49 -20.61 -4.50
C SER A 426 -19.18 -19.36 -3.93
N ILE A 427 -20.36 -19.02 -4.45
CA ILE A 427 -21.27 -18.06 -3.82
C ILE A 427 -21.86 -18.78 -2.61
N ASN A 428 -21.12 -18.86 -1.54
CA ASN A 428 -21.70 -19.17 -0.26
C ASN A 428 -22.48 -17.92 0.16
N GLU A 429 -23.79 -17.99 0.05
CA GLU A 429 -24.71 -17.09 0.73
C GLU A 429 -24.52 -17.22 2.24
N THR A 430 -23.44 -16.71 2.78
CA THR A 430 -23.36 -16.44 4.21
C THR A 430 -24.06 -15.11 4.46
N SER A 431 -25.37 -15.11 4.42
CA SER A 431 -26.22 -14.06 5.00
C SER A 431 -26.18 -14.14 6.53
N ASP A 432 -24.99 -14.19 7.12
CA ASP A 432 -24.81 -14.01 8.56
C ASP A 432 -24.87 -12.51 8.91
N GLY A 433 -26.00 -11.89 8.57
CA GLY A 433 -26.34 -10.56 9.07
C GLY A 433 -26.42 -10.59 10.61
N TYR A 434 -26.13 -9.46 11.27
CA TYR A 434 -26.51 -9.30 12.67
C TYR A 434 -28.02 -9.35 12.77
N HIS A 435 -28.57 -10.41 13.40
CA HIS A 435 -29.98 -10.47 13.76
C HIS A 435 -30.15 -9.86 15.15
N PHE A 436 -30.55 -8.60 15.21
CA PHE A 436 -30.79 -7.91 16.47
C PHE A 436 -32.16 -8.25 17.09
N GLY A 437 -33.02 -8.99 16.38
CA GLY A 437 -34.37 -9.33 16.82
C GLY A 437 -35.30 -8.12 16.93
N GLU A 438 -36.46 -8.32 17.55
CA GLU A 438 -37.38 -7.20 17.86
C GLU A 438 -36.83 -6.34 19.00
N THR A 439 -36.41 -5.10 18.69
CA THR A 439 -35.83 -4.16 19.67
C THR A 439 -36.85 -3.11 20.16
N GLY A 440 -38.08 -3.15 19.65
CA GLY A 440 -39.13 -2.18 19.96
C GLY A 440 -38.87 -0.77 19.39
N ALA A 441 -38.05 -0.69 18.34
CA ALA A 441 -37.77 0.53 17.59
C ALA A 441 -38.86 0.85 16.54
N ALA A 442 -38.78 2.01 15.92
CA ALA A 442 -39.58 2.35 14.76
C ALA A 442 -39.25 1.42 13.56
N LYS A 443 -40.15 1.31 12.58
CA LYS A 443 -39.94 0.49 11.38
C LYS A 443 -38.69 0.92 10.63
N GLY A 444 -37.80 -0.01 10.30
CA GLY A 444 -36.51 0.24 9.64
C GLY A 444 -35.41 0.77 10.58
N MET A 445 -35.64 0.75 11.89
CA MET A 445 -34.69 1.17 12.92
C MET A 445 -34.39 0.03 13.89
N ILE A 446 -33.18 0.02 14.45
CA ILE A 446 -32.78 -0.85 15.55
C ILE A 446 -32.54 0.01 16.78
N ARG A 447 -33.06 -0.41 17.94
CA ARG A 447 -32.83 0.27 19.20
C ARG A 447 -31.78 -0.45 20.02
N PHE A 448 -30.77 0.31 20.43
CA PHE A 448 -29.70 -0.18 21.28
C PHE A 448 -29.83 0.38 22.70
N PHE A 449 -29.44 -0.43 23.67
CA PHE A 449 -29.15 -0.05 25.03
C PHE A 449 -27.66 0.24 25.18
N ILE A 450 -27.31 1.32 25.86
CA ILE A 450 -25.94 1.73 26.15
C ILE A 450 -25.81 1.91 27.68
N ASN A 451 -24.81 1.30 28.30
CA ASN A 451 -24.57 1.30 29.75
C ASN A 451 -24.00 2.62 30.32
N VAL A 452 -24.05 3.71 29.57
CA VAL A 452 -23.61 5.04 29.99
C VAL A 452 -24.74 6.06 29.84
N GLY A 453 -24.78 7.07 30.70
CA GLY A 453 -25.83 8.07 30.72
C GLY A 453 -25.30 9.45 31.12
N ARG A 454 -26.18 10.29 31.74
CA ARG A 454 -25.85 11.65 32.15
C ARG A 454 -24.75 11.72 33.20
N ASN A 455 -24.61 10.69 34.04
CA ASN A 455 -23.60 10.59 35.09
C ASN A 455 -22.16 10.69 34.57
N VAL A 456 -21.90 10.36 33.28
CA VAL A 456 -20.60 10.51 32.63
C VAL A 456 -20.57 11.71 31.68
N GLY A 457 -21.52 12.64 31.80
CA GLY A 457 -21.60 13.82 30.92
C GLY A 457 -22.11 13.53 29.51
N LEU A 458 -22.77 12.37 29.28
CA LEU A 458 -23.34 12.06 27.97
C LEU A 458 -24.56 12.95 27.71
N ASN A 459 -24.60 13.52 26.50
CA ASN A 459 -25.73 14.27 25.99
C ASN A 459 -26.04 13.85 24.52
N PRO A 460 -27.21 14.21 23.98
CA PRO A 460 -27.59 13.80 22.63
C PRO A 460 -26.58 14.21 21.56
N LYS A 461 -26.01 15.40 21.65
CA LYS A 461 -25.07 15.93 20.68
C LYS A 461 -23.77 15.10 20.64
N ILE A 462 -23.23 14.76 21.83
CA ILE A 462 -22.03 13.92 21.93
C ILE A 462 -22.29 12.52 21.34
N LEU A 463 -23.44 11.91 21.69
CA LEU A 463 -23.76 10.57 21.20
C LEU A 463 -23.98 10.54 19.70
N VAL A 464 -24.69 11.51 19.12
CA VAL A 464 -24.89 11.63 17.68
C VAL A 464 -23.56 11.80 16.98
N GLN A 465 -22.70 12.67 17.48
CA GLN A 465 -21.38 12.91 16.91
C GLN A 465 -20.50 11.64 16.95
N GLU A 466 -20.45 10.94 18.08
CA GLU A 466 -19.69 9.68 18.19
C GLU A 466 -20.21 8.61 17.22
N ILE A 467 -21.53 8.51 17.02
CA ILE A 467 -22.13 7.59 16.06
C ILE A 467 -21.81 8.04 14.63
N SER A 468 -22.03 9.31 14.30
CA SER A 468 -21.79 9.86 12.95
C SER A 468 -20.32 9.75 12.55
N ASP A 469 -19.39 10.08 13.46
CA ASP A 469 -17.95 9.99 13.24
C ASP A 469 -17.49 8.52 13.06
N ALA A 470 -18.09 7.61 13.85
CA ALA A 470 -17.71 6.19 13.82
C ALA A 470 -18.22 5.46 12.58
N VAL A 471 -19.43 5.80 12.09
CA VAL A 471 -20.04 5.05 10.98
C VAL A 471 -20.32 5.89 9.73
N GLY A 472 -20.01 7.20 9.75
CA GLY A 472 -20.15 8.06 8.59
C GLY A 472 -21.60 8.26 8.13
N ILE A 473 -22.59 8.18 9.05
CA ILE A 473 -23.99 8.52 8.76
C ILE A 473 -24.27 9.98 9.10
N SER A 474 -25.29 10.54 8.45
CA SER A 474 -25.74 11.90 8.78
C SER A 474 -26.29 11.94 10.20
N ASP A 475 -26.03 13.03 10.94
CA ASP A 475 -26.61 13.28 12.27
C ASP A 475 -28.13 13.12 12.30
N LYS A 476 -28.80 13.46 11.19
CA LYS A 476 -30.25 13.34 11.03
C LYS A 476 -30.74 11.89 10.86
N ALA A 477 -29.86 10.96 10.55
CA ALA A 477 -30.20 9.55 10.42
C ALA A 477 -30.31 8.84 11.77
N VAL A 478 -29.71 9.40 12.84
CA VAL A 478 -29.86 8.90 14.20
C VAL A 478 -31.28 9.22 14.68
N GLY A 479 -32.01 8.18 15.04
CA GLY A 479 -33.40 8.30 15.46
C GLY A 479 -33.55 8.77 16.91
N ARG A 480 -34.55 8.25 17.61
CA ARG A 480 -34.86 8.63 18.96
C ARG A 480 -33.72 8.30 19.93
N ILE A 481 -33.38 9.26 20.79
CA ILE A 481 -32.41 9.13 21.89
C ILE A 481 -33.09 9.38 23.22
N ASP A 482 -33.04 8.40 24.13
CA ASP A 482 -33.55 8.52 25.50
C ASP A 482 -32.37 8.37 26.48
N ILE A 483 -31.86 9.48 27.05
CA ILE A 483 -30.71 9.46 27.98
C ILE A 483 -31.24 9.51 29.43
N PHE A 484 -30.89 8.49 30.21
CA PHE A 484 -31.14 8.38 31.65
C PHE A 484 -29.85 8.67 32.42
N GLU A 485 -29.92 8.59 33.75
CA GLU A 485 -28.77 8.89 34.60
C GLU A 485 -27.58 7.94 34.31
N ASN A 486 -27.85 6.63 34.26
CA ASN A 486 -26.80 5.60 34.14
C ASN A 486 -26.78 4.83 32.82
N PHE A 487 -27.74 5.05 31.92
CA PHE A 487 -27.87 4.35 30.66
C PHE A 487 -28.59 5.19 29.62
N THR A 488 -28.49 4.77 28.37
CA THR A 488 -29.10 5.45 27.23
C THR A 488 -29.71 4.43 26.25
N PHE A 489 -30.82 4.80 25.63
CA PHE A 489 -31.31 4.13 24.43
C PHE A 489 -31.13 5.03 23.21
N VAL A 490 -30.73 4.43 22.10
CA VAL A 490 -30.60 5.13 20.81
C VAL A 490 -31.16 4.27 19.70
N GLU A 491 -31.86 4.89 18.76
CA GLU A 491 -32.34 4.23 17.55
C GLU A 491 -31.46 4.63 16.37
N VAL A 492 -31.05 3.64 15.56
CA VAL A 492 -30.24 3.83 14.36
C VAL A 492 -30.85 3.06 13.20
N PRO A 493 -30.62 3.47 11.92
CA PRO A 493 -31.12 2.74 10.77
C PRO A 493 -30.66 1.28 10.79
N GLU A 494 -31.52 0.36 10.40
CA GLU A 494 -31.26 -1.09 10.41
C GLU A 494 -30.01 -1.44 9.60
N GLU A 495 -29.82 -0.84 8.43
CA GLU A 495 -28.63 -0.99 7.58
C GLU A 495 -27.33 -0.54 8.25
N SER A 496 -27.40 0.48 9.13
CA SER A 496 -26.26 1.01 9.86
C SER A 496 -26.03 0.34 11.22
N ALA A 497 -27.02 -0.38 11.73
CA ALA A 497 -26.99 -0.98 13.06
C ALA A 497 -25.80 -1.93 13.30
N PRO A 498 -25.39 -2.82 12.35
CA PRO A 498 -24.21 -3.65 12.51
C PRO A 498 -22.93 -2.84 12.69
N PHE A 499 -22.78 -1.76 11.93
CA PHE A 499 -21.61 -0.88 11.99
C PHE A 499 -21.56 -0.10 13.30
N VAL A 500 -22.71 0.43 13.76
CA VAL A 500 -22.82 1.12 15.07
C VAL A 500 -22.48 0.16 16.20
N TYR A 501 -22.98 -1.08 16.14
CA TYR A 501 -22.70 -2.11 17.12
C TYR A 501 -21.21 -2.43 17.23
N GLU A 502 -20.52 -2.64 16.11
CA GLU A 502 -19.08 -2.90 16.11
C GLU A 502 -18.24 -1.71 16.52
N ALA A 503 -18.64 -0.49 16.12
CA ALA A 503 -17.89 0.72 16.44
C ALA A 503 -17.94 1.06 17.93
N LEU A 504 -19.13 1.00 18.53
CA LEU A 504 -19.33 1.48 19.91
C LEU A 504 -19.14 0.39 20.96
N ARG A 505 -19.34 -0.89 20.61
CA ARG A 505 -19.09 -1.98 21.55
C ARG A 505 -17.65 -1.98 22.03
N TYR A 506 -17.45 -1.82 23.34
CA TYR A 506 -16.13 -1.69 23.99
C TYR A 506 -15.37 -0.38 23.72
N SER A 507 -15.98 0.63 23.11
CA SER A 507 -15.42 1.98 22.99
C SER A 507 -15.41 2.69 24.37
N ARG A 508 -14.94 3.93 24.39
CA ARG A 508 -15.04 4.80 25.58
C ARG A 508 -15.67 6.13 25.18
N ILE A 509 -16.67 6.54 25.97
CA ILE A 509 -17.28 7.88 25.88
C ILE A 509 -16.95 8.62 27.15
N ASN A 510 -16.33 9.79 27.08
CA ASN A 510 -15.87 10.57 28.22
C ASN A 510 -15.08 9.73 29.26
N GLY A 511 -14.25 8.78 28.78
CA GLY A 511 -13.43 7.89 29.60
C GLY A 511 -14.16 6.65 30.15
N ALA A 512 -15.48 6.60 30.13
CA ALA A 512 -16.26 5.45 30.57
C ALA A 512 -16.36 4.38 29.47
N ARG A 513 -16.19 3.12 29.86
CA ARG A 513 -16.30 1.99 28.91
C ARG A 513 -17.75 1.78 28.50
N VAL A 514 -18.00 1.78 27.20
CA VAL A 514 -19.32 1.55 26.61
C VAL A 514 -19.53 0.05 26.36
N ASN A 515 -20.70 -0.44 26.78
CA ASN A 515 -21.25 -1.71 26.33
C ASN A 515 -22.57 -1.43 25.59
N LEU A 516 -22.67 -1.90 24.37
CA LEU A 516 -23.83 -1.73 23.51
C LEU A 516 -24.54 -3.07 23.34
N GLU A 517 -25.85 -3.10 23.59
CA GLU A 517 -26.66 -4.30 23.45
C GLU A 517 -27.97 -3.98 22.72
N PRO A 518 -28.55 -4.90 21.94
CA PRO A 518 -29.89 -4.73 21.40
C PRO A 518 -30.90 -4.54 22.53
N ALA A 519 -31.73 -3.52 22.44
CA ALA A 519 -32.75 -3.26 23.45
C ALA A 519 -33.83 -4.36 23.43
N LYS A 520 -34.34 -4.74 24.60
CA LYS A 520 -35.49 -5.63 24.71
C LYS A 520 -36.80 -4.85 24.51
N PRO A 521 -37.78 -5.38 23.74
CA PRO A 521 -39.06 -4.72 23.58
C PRO A 521 -39.74 -4.53 24.94
N ARG A 522 -40.36 -3.38 25.15
CA ARG A 522 -41.14 -3.16 26.37
C ARG A 522 -42.32 -4.13 26.39
N PRO A 523 -42.58 -4.85 27.51
CA PRO A 523 -43.78 -5.63 27.62
C PRO A 523 -45.00 -4.73 27.44
N LYS A 524 -45.91 -5.08 26.55
CA LYS A 524 -47.18 -4.37 26.40
C LYS A 524 -47.89 -4.39 27.74
N LYS A 525 -48.15 -3.23 28.32
CA LYS A 525 -49.00 -3.10 29.52
C LYS A 525 -50.37 -3.64 29.10
N THR A 526 -50.71 -4.86 29.50
CA THR A 526 -52.08 -5.33 29.51
C THR A 526 -52.81 -4.53 30.53
N GLY A 527 -53.62 -3.57 30.08
CA GLY A 527 -54.51 -2.85 30.98
C GLY A 527 -55.47 -3.84 31.68
N PRO A 528 -55.92 -3.58 32.90
CA PRO A 528 -56.84 -4.48 33.59
C PRO A 528 -58.11 -4.69 32.75
N PRO A 529 -58.70 -5.90 32.77
CA PRO A 529 -59.90 -6.18 32.01
C PRO A 529 -61.02 -5.24 32.49
N LYS A 530 -61.68 -4.56 31.55
CA LYS A 530 -62.91 -3.81 31.87
C LYS A 530 -63.95 -4.80 32.33
N GLU A 531 -64.32 -4.75 33.62
CA GLU A 531 -65.49 -5.43 34.15
C GLU A 531 -66.71 -4.98 33.35
N LYS A 532 -67.37 -5.93 32.66
CA LYS A 532 -68.71 -5.71 32.11
C LYS A 532 -69.67 -5.64 33.26
N GLY A 533 -70.11 -4.42 33.57
CA GLY A 533 -71.20 -4.22 34.51
C GLY A 533 -72.46 -5.00 34.09
N ALA A 534 -72.94 -5.87 34.97
CA ALA A 534 -74.23 -6.51 34.84
C ALA A 534 -75.31 -5.48 35.06
N THR A 535 -76.15 -5.28 34.05
CA THR A 535 -77.39 -4.48 34.18
C THR A 535 -78.48 -5.39 34.63
N ARG A 536 -79.11 -5.01 35.70
CA ARG A 536 -80.45 -5.44 36.05
C ARG A 536 -81.48 -4.67 35.23
#